data_560fe8e6784a119520963d3d35cfb0e5
#
_entry.id   560fe8e6784a119520963d3d35cfb0e5
#
_cell.length_a   1.000
_cell.length_b   1.000
_cell.length_c   1.000
_cell.angle_alpha   90.00
_cell.angle_beta   90.00
_cell.angle_gamma   90.00
#
_symmetry.space_group_name_H-M   'P 1'
#
loop_
_entity.id
_entity.type
_entity.pdbx_description
1 polymer ?
#
loop_
_entity_poly.entity_id
_entity_poly.type
_entity_poly.pdbx_seq_one_letter_code
_entity_poly.pdbx_strand_id
1 'polypeptide(L)'
;FVPARSGRNHVINLIQTVITHEAKPKPSDLRPALSMIMQRIRRMSTVILLSDFFTPDCSKELSLVKKHHDILSIRVSDPREGELPDVGLIELEDAETGEQLLVDTSDPVIRDSYKEAAEMHSQSVSHMMRKHRIPFVHVRSGDDFVPVLEHLMRTRPGGEL
;
A
#
# COMPACT_ATOMS: atom_id res chain seq x y z
N PHE A 1 -6.70 15.40 3.81
CA PHE A 1 -6.24 15.51 5.20
C PHE A 1 -7.42 15.68 6.13
N VAL A 2 -7.54 14.79 7.13
CA VAL A 2 -8.55 14.88 8.19
C VAL A 2 -7.81 15.21 9.49
N PRO A 3 -8.15 16.34 10.17
CA PRO A 3 -7.51 16.72 11.43
C PRO A 3 -7.76 15.67 12.53
N ALA A 4 -6.76 15.46 13.39
CA ALA A 4 -6.87 14.52 14.50
C ALA A 4 -7.93 14.99 15.51
N ARG A 5 -8.82 14.08 15.91
CA ARG A 5 -9.81 14.25 16.97
C ARG A 5 -9.92 12.92 17.71
N SER A 6 -10.49 12.93 18.90
CA SER A 6 -10.75 11.72 19.70
C SER A 6 -12.24 11.32 19.65
N GLY A 7 -12.49 10.09 20.02
CA GLY A 7 -13.83 9.55 20.22
C GLY A 7 -14.35 8.70 19.05
N ARG A 8 -15.32 7.83 19.40
CA ARG A 8 -15.92 6.83 18.48
C ARG A 8 -16.48 7.47 17.19
N ASN A 9 -17.18 8.60 17.32
CA ASN A 9 -17.79 9.26 16.17
C ASN A 9 -16.74 9.75 15.17
N HIS A 10 -15.56 10.19 15.65
CA HIS A 10 -14.48 10.59 14.76
C HIS A 10 -13.92 9.39 13.97
N VAL A 11 -13.75 8.24 14.61
CA VAL A 11 -13.30 7.01 13.94
C VAL A 11 -14.32 6.57 12.87
N ILE A 12 -15.61 6.60 13.18
CA ILE A 12 -16.68 6.28 12.21
C ILE A 12 -16.62 7.24 11.02
N ASN A 13 -16.47 8.55 11.26
CA ASN A 13 -16.36 9.54 10.19
C ASN A 13 -15.10 9.33 9.32
N LEU A 14 -13.98 8.91 9.93
CA LEU A 14 -12.76 8.55 9.16
C LEU A 14 -13.04 7.35 8.24
N ILE A 15 -13.63 6.30 8.76
CA ILE A 15 -13.99 5.10 7.99
C ILE A 15 -14.93 5.48 6.84
N GLN A 16 -15.97 6.25 7.11
CA GLN A 16 -16.89 6.73 6.08
C GLN A 16 -16.16 7.56 5.02
N THR A 17 -15.29 8.48 5.42
CA THR A 17 -14.50 9.31 4.50
C THR A 17 -13.64 8.45 3.58
N VAL A 18 -13.01 7.38 4.09
CA VAL A 18 -12.20 6.47 3.27
C VAL A 18 -13.07 5.69 2.28
N ILE A 19 -14.21 5.13 2.76
CA ILE A 19 -15.09 4.28 1.93
C ILE A 19 -15.80 5.10 0.84
N THR A 20 -16.20 6.35 1.15
CA THR A 20 -16.95 7.21 0.22
C THR A 20 -16.07 8.12 -0.62
N HIS A 21 -14.74 8.02 -0.45
CA HIS A 21 -13.83 8.84 -1.24
C HIS A 21 -13.78 8.36 -2.69
N GLU A 22 -14.29 9.17 -3.58
CA GLU A 22 -14.14 8.95 -5.02
C GLU A 22 -12.75 9.45 -5.44
N ALA A 23 -11.86 8.51 -5.73
CA ALA A 23 -10.56 8.83 -6.28
C ALA A 23 -10.72 9.39 -7.70
N LYS A 24 -10.05 10.48 -8.02
CA LYS A 24 -9.94 10.93 -9.40
C LYS A 24 -8.99 9.99 -10.15
N PRO A 25 -9.27 9.63 -11.40
CA PRO A 25 -8.35 8.84 -12.22
C PRO A 25 -7.01 9.58 -12.33
N LYS A 26 -6.02 9.06 -11.64
CA LYS A 26 -4.70 9.65 -11.53
C LYS A 26 -3.73 8.61 -10.97
N PRO A 27 -2.53 8.48 -11.54
CA PRO A 27 -1.50 7.61 -11.00
C PRO A 27 -1.22 7.89 -9.52
N SER A 28 -1.13 6.84 -8.71
CA SER A 28 -0.82 6.94 -7.28
C SER A 28 0.59 7.48 -7.06
N ASP A 29 0.72 8.40 -6.10
CA ASP A 29 2.02 8.94 -5.70
C ASP A 29 2.05 9.19 -4.19
N LEU A 30 2.89 8.44 -3.48
CA LEU A 30 3.06 8.58 -2.04
C LEU A 30 3.92 9.78 -1.62
N ARG A 31 4.74 10.32 -2.52
CA ARG A 31 5.69 11.42 -2.20
C ARG A 31 5.01 12.67 -1.66
N PRO A 32 3.90 13.17 -2.24
CA PRO A 32 3.19 14.32 -1.68
C PRO A 32 2.63 14.05 -0.29
N ALA A 33 2.11 12.84 -0.03
CA ALA A 33 1.57 12.47 1.27
C ALA A 33 2.67 12.42 2.34
N LEU A 34 3.81 11.79 2.03
CA LEU A 34 4.97 11.74 2.92
C LEU A 34 5.55 13.13 3.19
N SER A 35 5.62 13.98 2.17
CA SER A 35 6.05 15.38 2.32
C SER A 35 5.10 16.19 3.20
N MET A 36 3.79 15.96 3.07
CA MET A 36 2.79 16.61 3.91
C MET A 36 2.91 16.19 5.38
N ILE A 37 3.24 14.92 5.68
CA ILE A 37 3.52 14.45 7.04
C ILE A 37 4.64 15.29 7.66
N MET A 38 5.76 15.46 6.96
CA MET A 38 6.91 16.23 7.42
C MET A 38 6.58 17.70 7.66
N GLN A 39 5.69 18.29 6.87
CA GLN A 39 5.31 19.69 7.01
C GLN A 39 4.32 19.94 8.15
N ARG A 40 3.40 19.01 8.40
CA ARG A 40 2.28 19.22 9.32
C ARG A 40 2.44 18.56 10.67
N ILE A 41 3.17 17.45 10.77
CA ILE A 41 3.33 16.67 12.00
C ILE A 41 4.70 16.97 12.60
N ARG A 42 4.74 17.87 13.58
CA ARG A 42 6.00 18.30 14.22
C ARG A 42 6.45 17.41 15.38
N ARG A 43 5.52 16.67 15.98
CA ARG A 43 5.83 15.77 17.09
C ARG A 43 6.10 14.37 16.55
N MET A 44 7.04 13.67 17.17
CA MET A 44 7.27 12.26 16.88
C MET A 44 5.94 11.49 16.98
N SER A 45 5.62 10.75 15.94
CA SER A 45 4.33 10.04 15.80
C SER A 45 4.57 8.71 15.10
N THR A 46 3.63 7.79 15.26
CA THR A 46 3.60 6.56 14.46
C THR A 46 2.82 6.83 13.18
N VAL A 47 3.47 6.59 12.06
CA VAL A 47 2.90 6.70 10.71
C VAL A 47 2.62 5.30 10.20
N ILE A 48 1.38 5.01 9.87
CA ILE A 48 0.98 3.74 9.27
C ILE A 48 0.71 3.99 7.80
N LEU A 49 1.47 3.34 6.92
CA LEU A 49 1.29 3.39 5.48
C LEU A 49 0.49 2.16 5.04
N LEU A 50 -0.68 2.41 4.43
CA LEU A 50 -1.46 1.36 3.76
C LEU A 50 -1.47 1.67 2.27
N SER A 51 -0.93 0.77 1.46
CA SER A 51 -0.84 0.96 0.01
C SER A 51 -0.56 -0.39 -0.68
N ASP A 52 -0.85 -0.47 -1.96
CA ASP A 52 -0.37 -1.51 -2.88
C ASP A 52 1.09 -1.26 -3.31
N PHE A 53 1.57 -0.01 -3.11
CA PHE A 53 2.90 0.48 -3.50
C PHE A 53 3.14 0.53 -5.02
N PHE A 54 2.09 0.55 -5.84
CA PHE A 54 2.21 0.95 -7.24
C PHE A 54 2.39 2.47 -7.32
N THR A 55 3.60 2.93 -7.05
CA THR A 55 3.95 4.35 -6.92
C THR A 55 5.38 4.56 -7.40
N PRO A 56 5.74 5.75 -7.88
CA PRO A 56 7.13 6.11 -8.13
C PRO A 56 8.01 5.94 -6.89
N ASP A 57 9.32 5.75 -7.09
CA ASP A 57 10.25 5.60 -5.96
C ASP A 57 10.12 6.76 -4.97
N CYS A 58 9.75 6.43 -3.75
CA CYS A 58 9.56 7.35 -2.62
C CYS A 58 10.60 7.13 -1.50
N SER A 59 11.69 6.44 -1.80
CA SER A 59 12.76 6.08 -0.84
C SER A 59 13.33 7.29 -0.11
N LYS A 60 13.46 8.43 -0.80
CA LYS A 60 13.96 9.68 -0.20
C LYS A 60 13.00 10.22 0.85
N GLU A 61 11.73 10.31 0.52
CA GLU A 61 10.67 10.79 1.40
C GLU A 61 10.48 9.85 2.60
N LEU A 62 10.49 8.53 2.37
CA LEU A 62 10.46 7.53 3.44
C LEU A 62 11.63 7.68 4.39
N SER A 63 12.85 7.91 3.88
CA SER A 63 14.03 8.16 4.72
C SER A 63 13.88 9.40 5.59
N LEU A 64 13.28 10.46 5.04
CA LEU A 64 13.05 11.70 5.78
C LEU A 64 12.01 11.51 6.89
N VAL A 65 10.88 10.89 6.56
CA VAL A 65 9.82 10.60 7.55
C VAL A 65 10.36 9.69 8.65
N LYS A 66 11.12 8.63 8.30
CA LYS A 66 11.70 7.69 9.26
C LYS A 66 12.65 8.33 10.27
N LYS A 67 13.32 9.44 9.93
CA LYS A 67 14.18 10.17 10.85
C LYS A 67 13.43 10.89 11.96
N HIS A 68 12.16 11.20 11.77
CA HIS A 68 11.35 12.02 12.67
C HIS A 68 10.14 11.29 13.24
N HIS A 69 9.75 10.18 12.63
CA HIS A 69 8.55 9.41 12.99
C HIS A 69 8.84 7.90 12.92
N ASP A 70 8.08 7.13 13.67
CA ASP A 70 8.04 5.68 13.49
C ASP A 70 7.13 5.34 12.32
N ILE A 71 7.63 4.54 11.37
CA ILE A 71 6.84 4.10 10.22
C ILE A 71 6.57 2.62 10.35
N LEU A 72 5.31 2.24 10.16
CA LEU A 72 4.84 0.87 9.95
C LEU A 72 4.23 0.81 8.56
N SER A 73 4.47 -0.24 7.82
CA SER A 73 4.02 -0.35 6.44
C SER A 73 3.22 -1.62 6.21
N ILE A 74 2.07 -1.47 5.58
CA ILE A 74 1.15 -2.55 5.26
C ILE A 74 0.89 -2.50 3.76
N ARG A 75 1.37 -3.51 3.04
CA ARG A 75 0.97 -3.70 1.65
C ARG A 75 -0.37 -4.42 1.63
N VAL A 76 -1.31 -3.87 0.88
CA VAL A 76 -2.60 -4.52 0.58
C VAL A 76 -2.60 -4.89 -0.89
N SER A 77 -2.97 -6.13 -1.22
CA SER A 77 -3.10 -6.57 -2.60
C SER A 77 -4.32 -7.47 -2.78
N ASP A 78 -4.82 -7.57 -4.00
CA ASP A 78 -5.78 -8.60 -4.38
C ASP A 78 -5.03 -9.85 -4.85
N PRO A 79 -5.48 -11.07 -4.53
CA PRO A 79 -4.89 -12.29 -5.07
C PRO A 79 -4.80 -12.32 -6.61
N ARG A 80 -5.74 -11.66 -7.29
CA ARG A 80 -5.78 -11.56 -8.76
C ARG A 80 -4.67 -10.68 -9.34
N GLU A 81 -4.06 -9.83 -8.55
CA GLU A 81 -2.88 -9.05 -8.96
C GLU A 81 -1.63 -9.93 -9.10
N GLY A 82 -1.65 -11.14 -8.54
CA GLY A 82 -0.51 -12.07 -8.56
C GLY A 82 -0.46 -12.98 -9.78
N GLU A 83 -1.61 -13.31 -10.36
CA GLU A 83 -1.70 -14.25 -11.49
C GLU A 83 -2.95 -14.05 -12.32
N LEU A 84 -2.84 -14.26 -13.63
CA LEU A 84 -3.97 -14.24 -14.54
C LEU A 84 -4.57 -15.65 -14.66
N PRO A 85 -5.91 -15.80 -14.56
CA PRO A 85 -6.57 -17.08 -14.82
C PRO A 85 -6.53 -17.41 -16.32
N ASP A 86 -6.49 -18.71 -16.65
CA ASP A 86 -6.63 -19.18 -18.04
C ASP A 86 -8.11 -19.20 -18.43
N VAL A 87 -8.58 -18.10 -19.03
CA VAL A 87 -9.99 -17.90 -19.43
C VAL A 87 -10.13 -17.34 -20.84
N GLY A 88 -9.07 -17.39 -21.64
CA GLY A 88 -9.05 -16.87 -23.00
C GLY A 88 -8.82 -15.36 -23.06
N LEU A 89 -9.45 -14.73 -24.03
CA LEU A 89 -9.35 -13.28 -24.26
C LEU A 89 -10.13 -12.52 -23.19
N ILE A 90 -9.43 -11.64 -22.47
CA ILE A 90 -10.05 -10.74 -21.48
C ILE A 90 -9.63 -9.29 -21.75
N GLU A 91 -10.49 -8.38 -21.37
CA GLU A 91 -10.18 -6.95 -21.32
C GLU A 91 -9.76 -6.57 -19.90
N LEU A 92 -8.53 -6.12 -19.75
CA LEU A 92 -8.01 -5.57 -18.51
C LEU A 92 -8.16 -4.05 -18.57
N GLU A 93 -8.63 -3.47 -17.48
CA GLU A 93 -8.72 -2.02 -17.31
C GLU A 93 -7.80 -1.59 -16.17
N ASP A 94 -6.94 -0.62 -16.43
CA ASP A 94 -6.13 0.02 -15.41
C ASP A 94 -7.05 0.89 -14.54
N ALA A 95 -7.15 0.55 -13.26
CA ALA A 95 -8.04 1.23 -12.31
C ALA A 95 -7.67 2.70 -12.06
N GLU A 96 -6.43 3.11 -12.34
CA GLU A 96 -5.95 4.47 -12.12
C GLU A 96 -6.09 5.35 -13.37
N THR A 97 -5.85 4.79 -14.55
CA THR A 97 -5.85 5.54 -15.82
C THR A 97 -7.10 5.30 -16.66
N GLY A 98 -7.81 4.18 -16.45
CA GLY A 98 -8.92 3.74 -17.28
C GLY A 98 -8.47 3.19 -18.64
N GLU A 99 -7.17 3.00 -18.87
CA GLU A 99 -6.68 2.37 -20.09
C GLU A 99 -7.13 0.92 -20.16
N GLN A 100 -7.58 0.50 -21.33
CA GLN A 100 -8.05 -0.85 -21.59
C GLN A 100 -7.05 -1.59 -22.46
N LEU A 101 -6.72 -2.82 -22.07
CA LEU A 101 -5.82 -3.70 -22.78
C LEU A 101 -6.48 -5.06 -22.98
N LEU A 102 -6.58 -5.50 -24.24
CA LEU A 102 -7.03 -6.83 -24.57
C LEU A 102 -5.87 -7.81 -24.43
N VAL A 103 -6.05 -8.82 -23.59
CA VAL A 103 -5.03 -9.81 -23.24
C VAL A 103 -5.55 -11.23 -23.49
N ASP A 104 -4.78 -12.03 -24.19
CA ASP A 104 -5.07 -13.48 -24.34
C ASP A 104 -4.42 -14.26 -23.19
N THR A 105 -5.25 -14.59 -22.21
CA THR A 105 -4.80 -15.34 -21.04
C THR A 105 -4.68 -16.84 -21.29
N SER A 106 -5.02 -17.36 -22.48
CA SER A 106 -4.73 -18.74 -22.86
C SER A 106 -3.24 -18.94 -23.19
N ASP A 107 -2.52 -17.85 -23.53
CA ASP A 107 -1.08 -17.92 -23.76
C ASP A 107 -0.31 -18.03 -22.43
N PRO A 108 0.40 -19.14 -22.18
CA PRO A 108 1.18 -19.32 -20.96
C PRO A 108 2.31 -18.30 -20.82
N VAL A 109 2.89 -17.82 -21.91
CA VAL A 109 3.96 -16.83 -21.89
C VAL A 109 3.47 -15.49 -21.28
N ILE A 110 2.25 -15.10 -21.63
CA ILE A 110 1.61 -13.91 -21.08
C ILE A 110 1.35 -14.08 -19.58
N ARG A 111 0.79 -15.22 -19.16
CA ARG A 111 0.54 -15.48 -17.74
C ARG A 111 1.82 -15.51 -16.91
N ASP A 112 2.86 -16.18 -17.42
CA ASP A 112 4.15 -16.27 -16.75
C ASP A 112 4.82 -14.88 -16.62
N SER A 113 4.79 -14.09 -17.69
CA SER A 113 5.34 -12.72 -17.67
C SER A 113 4.60 -11.81 -16.67
N TYR A 114 3.27 -11.94 -16.59
CA TYR A 114 2.48 -11.20 -15.62
C TYR A 114 2.83 -11.57 -14.18
N LYS A 115 2.91 -12.88 -13.91
CA LYS A 115 3.30 -13.40 -12.60
C LYS A 115 4.70 -12.94 -12.19
N GLU A 116 5.66 -13.02 -13.11
CA GLU A 116 7.03 -12.56 -12.87
C GLU A 116 7.06 -11.05 -12.54
N ALA A 117 6.31 -10.23 -13.26
CA ALA A 117 6.20 -8.79 -12.99
C ALA A 117 5.60 -8.52 -11.59
N ALA A 118 4.55 -9.26 -11.21
CA ALA A 118 3.94 -9.15 -9.88
C ALA A 118 4.91 -9.55 -8.74
N GLU A 119 5.68 -10.63 -8.95
CA GLU A 119 6.71 -11.08 -8.02
C GLU A 119 7.86 -10.06 -7.90
N MET A 120 8.33 -9.51 -9.01
CA MET A 120 9.36 -8.47 -9.01
C MET A 120 8.90 -7.21 -8.26
N HIS A 121 7.66 -6.79 -8.47
CA HIS A 121 7.08 -5.68 -7.71
C HIS A 121 7.07 -5.98 -6.22
N SER A 122 6.59 -7.16 -5.82
CA SER A 122 6.55 -7.58 -4.41
C SER A 122 7.94 -7.60 -3.76
N GLN A 123 8.93 -8.10 -4.47
CA GLN A 123 10.32 -8.13 -4.01
C GLN A 123 10.92 -6.73 -3.90
N SER A 124 10.62 -5.85 -4.85
CA SER A 124 11.06 -4.44 -4.85
C SER A 124 10.54 -3.70 -3.63
N VAL A 125 9.24 -3.81 -3.33
CA VAL A 125 8.63 -3.20 -2.14
C VAL A 125 9.26 -3.75 -0.86
N SER A 126 9.41 -5.07 -0.74
CA SER A 126 10.04 -5.71 0.42
C SER A 126 11.49 -5.28 0.59
N HIS A 127 12.23 -5.14 -0.50
CA HIS A 127 13.61 -4.64 -0.48
C HIS A 127 13.67 -3.19 0.01
N MET A 128 12.81 -2.32 -0.52
CA MET A 128 12.71 -0.92 -0.10
C MET A 128 12.44 -0.81 1.40
N MET A 129 11.47 -1.56 1.94
CA MET A 129 11.15 -1.53 3.36
C MET A 129 12.31 -2.02 4.24
N ARG A 130 12.98 -3.12 3.85
CA ARG A 130 14.17 -3.62 4.55
C ARG A 130 15.32 -2.62 4.52
N LYS A 131 15.60 -2.01 3.36
CA LYS A 131 16.66 -0.99 3.20
C LYS A 131 16.46 0.17 4.18
N HIS A 132 15.23 0.60 4.39
CA HIS A 132 14.89 1.69 5.31
C HIS A 132 14.58 1.22 6.73
N ARG A 133 14.72 -0.09 7.03
CA ARG A 133 14.40 -0.68 8.34
C ARG A 133 13.00 -0.31 8.81
N ILE A 134 12.03 -0.37 7.90
CA ILE A 134 10.62 -0.11 8.16
C ILE A 134 9.95 -1.47 8.41
N PRO A 135 9.29 -1.69 9.56
CA PRO A 135 8.44 -2.86 9.78
C PRO A 135 7.38 -2.94 8.68
N PHE A 136 7.27 -4.11 8.07
CA PHE A 136 6.47 -4.32 6.87
C PHE A 136 5.74 -5.65 6.93
N VAL A 137 4.46 -5.61 6.59
CA VAL A 137 3.63 -6.80 6.41
C VAL A 137 2.87 -6.71 5.10
N HIS A 138 2.54 -7.88 4.55
CA HIS A 138 1.72 -8.00 3.36
C HIS A 138 0.40 -8.68 3.75
N VAL A 139 -0.71 -8.06 3.40
CA VAL A 139 -2.07 -8.54 3.61
C VAL A 139 -2.75 -8.68 2.26
N ARG A 140 -3.32 -9.84 1.99
CA ARG A 140 -4.13 -10.06 0.79
C ARG A 140 -5.60 -9.88 1.12
N SER A 141 -6.35 -9.40 0.15
CA SER A 141 -7.81 -9.33 0.26
C SER A 141 -8.39 -10.73 0.54
N GLY A 142 -9.21 -10.83 1.59
CA GLY A 142 -9.77 -12.10 2.04
C GLY A 142 -8.97 -12.88 3.09
N ASP A 143 -7.72 -12.50 3.36
CA ASP A 143 -6.93 -13.11 4.43
C ASP A 143 -7.39 -12.61 5.82
N ASP A 144 -7.17 -13.43 6.87
CA ASP A 144 -7.28 -12.96 8.25
C ASP A 144 -6.11 -12.02 8.57
N PHE A 145 -6.39 -10.73 8.54
CA PHE A 145 -5.39 -9.68 8.75
C PHE A 145 -5.12 -9.38 10.23
N VAL A 146 -5.97 -9.84 11.16
CA VAL A 146 -5.87 -9.46 12.58
C VAL A 146 -4.54 -9.93 13.20
N PRO A 147 -4.12 -11.20 13.08
CA PRO A 147 -2.86 -11.67 13.64
C PRO A 147 -1.64 -10.94 13.02
N VAL A 148 -1.74 -10.59 11.73
CA VAL A 148 -0.68 -9.88 10.99
C VAL A 148 -0.51 -8.47 11.53
N LEU A 149 -1.60 -7.75 11.78
CA LEU A 149 -1.58 -6.41 12.36
C LEU A 149 -1.11 -6.43 13.81
N GLU A 150 -1.55 -7.39 14.61
CA GLU A 150 -1.05 -7.56 15.99
C GLU A 150 0.46 -7.76 16.02
N HIS A 151 0.99 -8.62 15.14
CA HIS A 151 2.43 -8.83 15.02
C HIS A 151 3.15 -7.53 14.64
N LEU A 152 2.65 -6.80 13.63
CA LEU A 152 3.23 -5.53 13.20
C LEU A 152 3.25 -4.50 14.34
N MET A 153 2.17 -4.39 15.12
CA MET A 153 2.08 -3.45 16.23
C MET A 153 3.04 -3.78 17.38
N ARG A 154 3.33 -5.06 17.61
CA ARG A 154 4.33 -5.51 18.61
C ARG A 154 5.77 -5.25 18.18
N THR A 155 6.05 -5.24 16.87
CA THR A 155 7.39 -5.03 16.32
C THR A 155 7.77 -3.55 16.15
N ARG A 156 6.86 -2.62 16.51
CA ARG A 156 7.16 -1.19 16.39
C ARG A 156 8.31 -0.79 17.32
N PRO A 157 9.25 0.06 16.86
CA PRO A 157 10.26 0.65 17.73
C PRO A 157 9.60 1.47 18.85
N GLY A 158 9.90 1.15 20.11
CA GLY A 158 9.36 1.87 21.28
C GLY A 158 8.02 1.35 21.83
N GLY A 159 7.55 0.18 21.41
CA GLY A 159 6.34 -0.46 21.92
C GLY A 159 6.65 -1.47 23.03
N GLU A 160 6.95 -1.02 24.23
CA GLU A 160 6.60 -1.76 25.45
C GLU A 160 5.16 -1.33 25.84
N LEU A 161 4.25 -2.29 25.85
CA LEU A 161 2.96 -2.18 26.55
C LEU A 161 3.11 -2.72 27.94
#